data_7417c9ccff48c5abfc85dd3123b60391
#
_entry.id   7417c9ccff48c5abfc85dd3123b60391
#
_cell.length_a   1.000
_cell.length_b   1.000
_cell.length_c   1.000
_cell.angle_alpha   90.00
_cell.angle_beta   90.00
_cell.angle_gamma   90.00
#
_symmetry.space_group_name_H-M   'P 1'
#
loop_
_entity.id
_entity.type
_entity.pdbx_description
1 polymer ?
#
loop_
_entity_poly.entity_id
_entity_poly.type
_entity_poly.pdbx_seq_one_letter_code
_entity_poly.pdbx_strand_id
1 'polypeptide(L)'
;MNDQEIKEYADKPLRTFTVKYPAERTVTLTIRDNSSKMGLLENIFAQFNHGSMQECDYLLSNKMRSLSVHDFVKVDGEWFQCASLGWIPVTEEYVNEIEGAVTDCPEFEKLGAWHALQDLMRLTRRQIKQLSLCQK
;
A
#
# COMPACT_ATOMS: atom_id res chain seq x y z
N MET A 1 -18.06 -20.80 6.42
CA MET A 1 -16.93 -21.76 6.54
C MET A 1 -17.36 -22.99 7.29
N ASN A 2 -16.97 -24.16 6.80
CA ASN A 2 -17.21 -25.41 7.53
C ASN A 2 -16.08 -25.64 8.55
N ASP A 3 -16.21 -26.67 9.40
CA ASP A 3 -15.24 -26.93 10.48
C ASP A 3 -13.83 -27.20 9.96
N GLN A 4 -13.71 -27.87 8.81
CA GLN A 4 -12.41 -28.17 8.22
C GLN A 4 -11.73 -26.90 7.69
N GLU A 5 -12.49 -26.01 7.05
CA GLU A 5 -11.96 -24.74 6.56
C GLU A 5 -11.49 -23.85 7.70
N ILE A 6 -12.24 -23.83 8.81
CA ILE A 6 -11.85 -23.07 10.00
C ILE A 6 -10.54 -23.62 10.56
N LYS A 7 -10.41 -24.94 10.64
CA LYS A 7 -9.19 -25.58 11.15
C LYS A 7 -8.00 -25.30 10.24
N GLU A 8 -8.17 -25.42 8.92
CA GLU A 8 -7.11 -25.13 7.96
C GLU A 8 -6.67 -23.68 8.06
N TYR A 9 -7.60 -22.75 8.19
CA TYR A 9 -7.27 -21.34 8.37
C TYR A 9 -6.51 -21.11 9.68
N ALA A 10 -6.96 -21.71 10.77
CA ALA A 10 -6.34 -21.54 12.09
C ALA A 10 -4.93 -22.10 12.15
N ASP A 11 -4.60 -23.08 11.31
CA ASP A 11 -3.27 -23.69 11.27
C ASP A 11 -2.25 -22.86 10.45
N LYS A 12 -2.71 -21.87 9.70
CA LYS A 12 -1.80 -21.00 8.94
C LYS A 12 -1.09 -20.02 9.87
N PRO A 13 0.17 -19.66 9.55
CA PRO A 13 0.90 -18.71 10.39
C PRO A 13 0.30 -17.31 10.34
N LEU A 14 0.43 -16.57 11.44
CA LEU A 14 0.07 -15.17 11.48
C LEU A 14 1.16 -14.36 10.79
N ARG A 15 0.74 -13.49 9.89
CA ARG A 15 1.65 -12.59 9.17
C ARG A 15 1.15 -11.16 9.28
N THR A 16 2.07 -10.25 9.59
CA THR A 16 1.76 -8.84 9.71
C THR A 16 2.15 -8.14 8.43
N PHE A 17 1.28 -7.27 7.96
CA PHE A 17 1.54 -6.46 6.78
C PHE A 17 1.14 -5.01 7.03
N THR A 18 1.75 -4.08 6.29
CA THR A 18 1.43 -2.67 6.36
C THR A 18 1.04 -2.19 4.97
N VAL A 19 -0.09 -1.51 4.88
CA VAL A 19 -0.54 -0.86 3.64
C VAL A 19 -0.36 0.64 3.83
N LYS A 20 0.33 1.29 2.90
CA LYS A 20 0.61 2.71 2.99
C LYS A 20 0.05 3.46 1.79
N TYR A 21 -0.89 4.33 2.07
CA TYR A 21 -1.45 5.31 1.14
C TYR A 21 -0.71 6.62 1.41
N PRO A 22 0.29 7.00 0.60
CA PRO A 22 1.16 8.13 0.93
C PRO A 22 0.39 9.40 1.28
N ALA A 23 0.77 10.01 2.40
CA ALA A 23 0.16 11.21 2.99
C ALA A 23 -1.33 11.08 3.33
N GLU A 24 -1.93 9.91 3.13
CA GLU A 24 -3.35 9.69 3.47
C GLU A 24 -3.49 8.80 4.70
N ARG A 25 -2.93 7.61 4.65
CA ARG A 25 -3.15 6.62 5.70
C ARG A 25 -2.09 5.51 5.67
N THR A 26 -1.72 5.05 6.85
CA THR A 26 -0.88 3.86 7.01
C THR A 26 -1.64 2.88 7.93
N VAL A 27 -1.79 1.65 7.48
CA VAL A 27 -2.57 0.62 8.18
C VAL A 27 -1.69 -0.62 8.36
N THR A 28 -1.60 -1.12 9.60
CA THR A 28 -0.91 -2.38 9.89
C THR A 28 -1.93 -3.39 10.40
N LEU A 29 -2.01 -4.51 9.72
CA LEU A 29 -2.94 -5.59 10.06
C LEU A 29 -2.22 -6.92 10.07
N THR A 30 -2.89 -7.94 10.65
CA THR A 30 -2.37 -9.29 10.73
C THR A 30 -3.36 -10.24 10.07
N ILE A 31 -2.83 -11.19 9.30
CA ILE A 31 -3.64 -12.18 8.59
C ILE A 31 -3.01 -13.56 8.77
N ARG A 32 -3.83 -14.59 8.76
CA ARG A 32 -3.35 -15.97 8.70
C ARG A 32 -3.18 -16.36 7.24
N ASP A 33 -1.94 -16.62 6.84
CA ASP A 33 -1.63 -16.90 5.45
C ASP A 33 -0.32 -17.67 5.36
N ASN A 34 -0.28 -18.72 4.53
CA ASN A 34 0.91 -19.53 4.33
C ASN A 34 1.43 -19.45 2.89
N SER A 35 0.95 -18.49 2.12
CA SER A 35 1.39 -18.33 0.74
C SER A 35 2.79 -17.70 0.67
N SER A 36 3.35 -17.67 -0.53
CA SER A 36 4.59 -16.96 -0.78
C SER A 36 4.39 -15.45 -0.55
N LYS A 37 5.49 -14.72 -0.52
CA LYS A 37 5.45 -13.26 -0.40
C LYS A 37 4.58 -12.64 -1.49
N MET A 38 4.76 -13.06 -2.73
CA MET A 38 3.96 -12.56 -3.86
C MET A 38 2.49 -12.97 -3.74
N GLY A 39 2.22 -14.19 -3.27
CA GLY A 39 0.85 -14.63 -3.03
C GLY A 39 0.16 -13.80 -1.95
N LEU A 40 0.88 -13.43 -0.90
CA LEU A 40 0.35 -12.56 0.15
C LEU A 40 0.07 -11.16 -0.40
N LEU A 41 0.96 -10.61 -1.22
CA LEU A 41 0.75 -9.31 -1.85
C LEU A 41 -0.53 -9.30 -2.70
N GLU A 42 -0.76 -10.36 -3.49
CA GLU A 42 -1.98 -10.48 -4.30
C GLU A 42 -3.23 -10.59 -3.43
N ASN A 43 -3.14 -11.31 -2.32
CA ASN A 43 -4.25 -11.43 -1.37
C ASN A 43 -4.58 -10.06 -0.75
N ILE A 44 -3.55 -9.31 -0.32
CA ILE A 44 -3.73 -7.97 0.23
C ILE A 44 -4.35 -7.04 -0.81
N PHE A 45 -3.88 -7.11 -2.05
CA PHE A 45 -4.42 -6.31 -3.14
C PHE A 45 -5.92 -6.57 -3.32
N ALA A 46 -6.33 -7.84 -3.32
CA ALA A 46 -7.75 -8.20 -3.45
C ALA A 46 -8.57 -7.66 -2.27
N GLN A 47 -8.05 -7.81 -1.04
CA GLN A 47 -8.77 -7.35 0.15
C GLN A 47 -8.92 -5.83 0.23
N PHE A 48 -8.01 -5.09 -0.40
CA PHE A 48 -8.03 -3.63 -0.40
C PHE A 48 -8.51 -3.04 -1.72
N ASN A 49 -9.29 -3.82 -2.48
CA ASN A 49 -9.86 -3.36 -3.74
C ASN A 49 -11.37 -3.57 -3.77
N HIS A 50 -12.10 -2.49 -4.01
CA HIS A 50 -13.55 -2.56 -4.20
C HIS A 50 -13.85 -3.33 -5.48
N GLY A 51 -14.84 -4.21 -5.42
CA GLY A 51 -15.24 -5.02 -6.56
C GLY A 51 -14.51 -6.34 -6.69
N SER A 52 -13.54 -6.62 -5.80
CA SER A 52 -12.81 -7.89 -5.81
C SER A 52 -13.64 -9.07 -5.29
N MET A 53 -14.71 -8.78 -4.56
CA MET A 53 -15.53 -9.75 -3.83
C MET A 53 -14.79 -10.38 -2.66
N GLN A 54 -13.64 -9.80 -2.28
CA GLN A 54 -12.83 -10.25 -1.15
C GLN A 54 -12.46 -9.06 -0.24
N GLU A 55 -13.21 -7.97 -0.31
CA GLU A 55 -12.94 -6.77 0.46
C GLU A 55 -12.87 -7.07 1.96
N CYS A 56 -11.82 -6.59 2.63
CA CYS A 56 -11.72 -6.76 4.07
C CYS A 56 -12.62 -5.74 4.80
N ASP A 57 -12.97 -6.07 6.04
CA ASP A 57 -13.83 -5.21 6.84
C ASP A 57 -13.20 -3.83 7.07
N TYR A 58 -11.88 -3.77 7.21
CA TYR A 58 -11.18 -2.50 7.44
C TYR A 58 -11.39 -1.53 6.28
N LEU A 59 -11.27 -2.02 5.04
CA LEU A 59 -11.48 -1.21 3.84
C LEU A 59 -12.89 -0.62 3.81
N LEU A 60 -13.88 -1.47 4.06
CA LEU A 60 -15.29 -1.08 3.99
C LEU A 60 -15.71 -0.19 5.15
N SER A 61 -15.32 -0.54 6.37
CA SER A 61 -15.71 0.20 7.58
C SER A 61 -15.10 1.60 7.63
N ASN A 62 -13.91 1.77 7.08
CA ASN A 62 -13.20 3.06 7.06
C ASN A 62 -13.42 3.83 5.77
N LYS A 63 -14.24 3.33 4.87
CA LYS A 63 -14.56 3.98 3.59
C LYS A 63 -13.32 4.38 2.82
N MET A 64 -12.34 3.48 2.78
CA MET A 64 -11.08 3.73 2.08
C MET A 64 -11.25 3.53 0.58
N ARG A 65 -10.45 4.28 -0.19
CA ARG A 65 -10.35 4.00 -1.63
C ARG A 65 -9.60 2.70 -1.85
N SER A 66 -9.76 2.12 -3.02
CA SER A 66 -9.01 0.93 -3.40
C SER A 66 -7.50 1.21 -3.42
N LEU A 67 -6.73 0.20 -3.06
CA LEU A 67 -5.29 0.22 -3.22
C LEU A 67 -4.97 0.37 -4.71
N SER A 68 -4.08 1.27 -5.04
CA SER A 68 -3.86 1.68 -6.43
C SER A 68 -2.37 1.66 -6.77
N VAL A 69 -2.09 1.74 -8.06
CA VAL A 69 -0.71 1.93 -8.55
C VAL A 69 -0.08 3.09 -7.78
N HIS A 70 1.15 2.89 -7.34
CA HIS A 70 1.98 3.81 -6.54
C HIS A 70 1.76 3.76 -5.03
N ASP A 71 0.75 3.07 -4.54
CA ASP A 71 0.64 2.80 -3.10
C ASP A 71 1.66 1.73 -2.70
N PHE A 72 1.93 1.61 -1.41
CA PHE A 72 2.97 0.71 -0.90
C PHE A 72 2.39 -0.34 0.04
N VAL A 73 3.00 -1.53 0.02
CA VAL A 73 2.70 -2.59 0.97
C VAL A 73 4.00 -3.16 1.51
N LYS A 74 4.07 -3.35 2.81
CA LYS A 74 5.22 -3.98 3.48
C LYS A 74 4.81 -5.38 3.94
N VAL A 75 5.54 -6.39 3.51
CA VAL A 75 5.35 -7.77 3.97
C VAL A 75 6.71 -8.38 4.29
N ASP A 76 6.78 -9.13 5.38
CA ASP A 76 8.00 -9.81 5.83
C ASP A 76 9.21 -8.85 5.92
N GLY A 77 8.95 -7.60 6.32
CA GLY A 77 10.00 -6.59 6.47
C GLY A 77 10.45 -5.91 5.19
N GLU A 78 9.83 -6.24 4.05
CA GLU A 78 10.19 -5.64 2.77
C GLU A 78 9.06 -4.80 2.20
N TRP A 79 9.40 -3.64 1.65
CA TRP A 79 8.45 -2.75 0.99
C TRP A 79 8.32 -3.08 -0.48
N PHE A 80 7.08 -3.00 -0.97
CA PHE A 80 6.74 -3.16 -2.38
C PHE A 80 5.84 -2.02 -2.81
N GLN A 81 6.04 -1.54 -4.03
CA GLN A 81 5.16 -0.55 -4.63
C GLN A 81 4.23 -1.24 -5.61
N CYS A 82 2.95 -0.92 -5.52
CA CYS A 82 1.96 -1.42 -6.48
C CYS A 82 2.23 -0.79 -7.84
N ALA A 83 2.35 -1.62 -8.87
CA ALA A 83 2.58 -1.19 -10.23
C ALA A 83 1.42 -1.61 -11.12
N SER A 84 1.38 -1.12 -12.35
CA SER A 84 0.34 -1.51 -13.30
C SER A 84 0.35 -3.01 -13.59
N LEU A 85 1.52 -3.64 -13.49
CA LEU A 85 1.69 -5.09 -13.59
C LEU A 85 2.52 -5.56 -12.42
N GLY A 86 1.85 -6.08 -11.37
CA GLY A 86 2.52 -6.68 -10.23
C GLY A 86 3.09 -5.68 -9.24
N TRP A 87 4.18 -6.07 -8.61
CA TRP A 87 4.77 -5.36 -7.48
C TRP A 87 6.25 -5.11 -7.71
N ILE A 88 6.73 -3.94 -7.32
CA ILE A 88 8.13 -3.55 -7.46
C ILE A 88 8.74 -3.45 -6.07
N PRO A 89 9.82 -4.22 -5.77
CA PRO A 89 10.52 -4.06 -4.50
C PRO A 89 11.13 -2.67 -4.41
N VAL A 90 10.96 -2.01 -3.27
CA VAL A 90 11.50 -0.67 -3.03
C VAL A 90 12.14 -0.62 -1.66
N THR A 91 12.98 0.39 -1.42
CA THR A 91 13.62 0.58 -0.12
C THR A 91 12.72 1.41 0.78
N GLU A 92 12.94 1.29 2.09
CA GLU A 92 12.24 2.13 3.05
C GLU A 92 12.58 3.61 2.83
N GLU A 93 13.80 3.90 2.41
CA GLU A 93 14.22 5.27 2.08
C GLU A 93 13.37 5.84 0.95
N TYR A 94 13.12 5.06 -0.09
CA TYR A 94 12.27 5.47 -1.20
C TYR A 94 10.85 5.75 -0.74
N VAL A 95 10.28 4.88 0.09
CA VAL A 95 8.94 5.08 0.64
C VAL A 95 8.87 6.38 1.41
N ASN A 96 9.87 6.66 2.24
CA ASN A 96 9.94 7.89 3.03
C ASN A 96 10.13 9.13 2.15
N GLU A 97 10.92 9.03 1.07
CA GLU A 97 11.09 10.12 0.12
C GLU A 97 9.77 10.50 -0.55
N ILE A 98 9.00 9.49 -0.97
CA ILE A 98 7.69 9.72 -1.60
C ILE A 98 6.72 10.35 -0.58
N GLU A 99 6.68 9.82 0.63
CA GLU A 99 5.82 10.36 1.69
C GLU A 99 6.16 11.83 1.96
N GLY A 100 7.43 12.15 2.10
CA GLY A 100 7.88 13.52 2.33
C GLY A 100 7.55 14.44 1.17
N ALA A 101 7.79 14.00 -0.07
CA ALA A 101 7.53 14.78 -1.25
C ALA A 101 6.04 15.10 -1.42
N VAL A 102 5.17 14.11 -1.17
CA VAL A 102 3.72 14.29 -1.26
C VAL A 102 3.22 15.20 -0.15
N THR A 103 3.70 14.99 1.08
CA THR A 103 3.28 15.78 2.24
C THR A 103 3.69 17.25 2.12
N ASP A 104 4.90 17.51 1.58
CA ASP A 104 5.45 18.85 1.49
C ASP A 104 4.99 19.61 0.23
N CYS A 105 4.21 18.99 -0.64
CA CYS A 105 3.80 19.58 -1.90
C CYS A 105 2.52 20.44 -1.72
N PRO A 106 2.59 21.78 -1.96
CA PRO A 106 1.39 22.62 -1.82
C PRO A 106 0.23 22.24 -2.75
N GLU A 107 0.54 21.69 -3.92
CA GLU A 107 -0.48 21.25 -4.86
C GLU A 107 -1.25 20.04 -4.37
N PHE A 108 -0.66 19.28 -3.45
CA PHE A 108 -1.30 18.13 -2.83
C PHE A 108 -2.63 18.54 -2.19
N GLU A 109 -2.67 19.66 -1.50
CA GLU A 109 -3.89 20.16 -0.86
C GLU A 109 -4.94 20.60 -1.87
N LYS A 110 -4.51 21.13 -3.02
CA LYS A 110 -5.42 21.65 -4.05
C LYS A 110 -6.05 20.56 -4.90
N LEU A 111 -5.25 19.55 -5.25
CA LEU A 111 -5.67 18.49 -6.18
C LEU A 111 -6.18 17.23 -5.49
N GLY A 112 -6.01 17.18 -4.18
CA GLY A 112 -6.27 15.96 -3.42
C GLY A 112 -5.08 15.03 -3.49
N ALA A 113 -4.93 14.21 -2.44
CA ALA A 113 -3.77 13.36 -2.23
C ALA A 113 -3.46 12.47 -3.42
N TRP A 114 -4.48 11.86 -4.00
CA TRP A 114 -4.30 10.87 -5.04
C TRP A 114 -3.75 11.47 -6.34
N HIS A 115 -4.30 12.61 -6.77
CA HIS A 115 -3.84 13.27 -7.99
C HIS A 115 -2.41 13.78 -7.86
N ALA A 116 -2.08 14.39 -6.73
CA ALA A 116 -0.73 14.86 -6.46
C ALA A 116 0.27 13.70 -6.46
N LEU A 117 -0.12 12.58 -5.86
CA LEU A 117 0.72 11.39 -5.83
C LEU A 117 1.00 10.86 -7.23
N GLN A 118 -0.01 10.80 -8.09
CA GLN A 118 0.18 10.33 -9.47
C GLN A 118 1.14 11.22 -10.25
N ASP A 119 1.03 12.53 -10.09
CA ASP A 119 1.93 13.47 -10.77
C ASP A 119 3.36 13.33 -10.25
N LEU A 120 3.53 13.19 -8.94
CA LEU A 120 4.86 13.03 -8.34
C LEU A 120 5.51 11.71 -8.75
N MET A 121 4.75 10.65 -8.89
CA MET A 121 5.26 9.34 -9.27
C MET A 121 5.76 9.25 -10.71
N ARG A 122 5.51 10.25 -11.53
CA ARG A 122 6.08 10.36 -12.87
C ARG A 122 7.51 10.89 -12.82
N LEU A 123 7.91 11.46 -11.69
CA LEU A 123 9.23 12.02 -11.52
C LEU A 123 10.22 10.93 -11.11
N THR A 124 11.50 11.13 -11.44
CA THR A 124 12.56 10.27 -10.93
C THR A 124 12.75 10.54 -9.44
N ARG A 125 13.36 9.59 -8.72
CA ARG A 125 13.68 9.77 -7.30
C ARG A 125 14.47 11.06 -7.07
N ARG A 126 15.39 11.36 -7.96
CA ARG A 126 16.21 12.58 -7.87
C ARG A 126 15.36 13.83 -8.01
N GLN A 127 14.42 13.83 -8.95
CA GLN A 127 13.52 14.95 -9.17
C GLN A 127 12.59 15.17 -7.98
N ILE A 128 12.07 14.08 -7.40
CA ILE A 128 11.22 14.14 -6.22
C ILE A 128 11.98 14.76 -5.05
N LYS A 129 13.21 14.31 -4.83
CA LYS A 129 14.05 14.83 -3.75
C LYS A 129 14.34 16.31 -3.93
N GLN A 130 14.61 16.74 -5.15
CA GLN A 130 14.86 18.15 -5.46
C GLN A 130 13.61 18.99 -5.23
N LEU A 131 12.44 18.48 -5.62
CA LEU A 131 11.17 19.16 -5.39
C LEU A 131 10.91 19.36 -3.91
N SER A 132 11.15 18.33 -3.10
CA SER A 132 11.00 18.40 -1.65
C SER A 132 11.91 19.46 -1.03
N LEU A 133 13.15 19.58 -1.52
CA LEU A 133 14.09 20.61 -1.05
C LEU A 133 13.65 22.03 -1.42
N CYS A 134 13.03 22.21 -2.59
CA CYS A 134 12.55 23.51 -3.03
C CYS A 134 11.36 24.01 -2.22
N GLN A 135 10.68 23.11 -1.51
CA GLN A 135 9.48 23.43 -0.72
C GLN A 135 9.80 23.87 0.70
N LYS A 136 11.05 23.77 1.07
CA LYS A 136 11.50 24.19 2.40
C LYS A 136 11.87 25.68 2.37
#